data_1be1a6d514eacbd5f56382b18e812219
#
_entry.id   1be1a6d514eacbd5f56382b18e812219
#
_cell.length_a   1.000
_cell.length_b   1.000
_cell.length_c   1.000
_cell.angle_alpha   90.00
_cell.angle_beta   90.00
_cell.angle_gamma   90.00
#
_symmetry.space_group_name_H-M   'P 1'
#
loop_
_entity.id
_entity.type
_entity.pdbx_description
1 polymer ?
#
loop_
_entity_poly.entity_id
_entity_poly.type
_entity_poly.pdbx_seq_one_letter_code
_entity_poly.pdbx_strand_id
1 'polypeptide(L)'
;MKTIKRVDLAKQWRNEKFNLLPLIIKTLESGEYIGSKTIDILEKNIANYCGTRFAVCTNSGTDSLTLALFLLGVKKGDEVITAPNSFIASAATIAHLGAKPVFADVKDDQL
;
A
#
# COMPACT_ATOMS: atom_id res chain seq x y z
N MET A 1 26.63 7.64 22.75
CA MET A 1 26.15 6.52 21.91
C MET A 1 25.53 7.06 20.63
N LYS A 2 25.84 6.49 19.47
CA LYS A 2 25.24 6.88 18.19
C LYS A 2 23.88 6.20 18.09
N THR A 3 22.79 6.97 18.09
CA THR A 3 21.43 6.43 17.96
C THR A 3 21.20 5.96 16.53
N ILE A 4 20.85 4.71 16.35
CA ILE A 4 20.43 4.15 15.06
C ILE A 4 18.92 4.36 14.93
N LYS A 5 18.51 5.14 13.95
CA LYS A 5 17.08 5.36 13.65
C LYS A 5 16.53 4.16 12.87
N ARG A 6 15.37 3.66 13.28
CA ARG A 6 14.63 2.62 12.53
C ARG A 6 14.24 3.11 11.13
N VAL A 7 13.84 4.38 11.01
CA VAL A 7 13.52 5.07 9.76
C VAL A 7 14.13 6.46 9.85
N ASP A 8 14.93 6.86 8.85
CA ASP A 8 15.53 8.20 8.77
C ASP A 8 15.02 8.94 7.52
N LEU A 9 13.79 9.44 7.61
CA LEU A 9 13.15 10.20 6.53
C LEU A 9 13.94 11.48 6.18
N ALA A 10 14.63 12.09 7.15
CA ALA A 10 15.44 13.26 6.87
C ALA A 10 16.67 12.93 6.02
N LYS A 11 17.27 11.74 6.21
CA LYS A 11 18.35 11.25 5.35
C LYS A 11 17.83 10.93 3.96
N GLN A 12 16.69 10.27 3.85
CA GLN A 12 16.03 9.98 2.58
C GLN A 12 15.78 11.26 1.80
N TRP A 13 15.15 12.26 2.42
CA TRP A 13 14.92 13.56 1.80
C TRP A 13 16.20 14.23 1.29
N ARG A 14 17.27 14.24 2.10
CA ARG A 14 18.55 14.81 1.68
C ARG A 14 19.12 14.15 0.43
N ASN A 15 18.92 12.85 0.28
CA ASN A 15 19.44 12.10 -0.87
C ASN A 15 18.58 12.29 -2.13
N GLU A 16 17.26 12.43 -1.97
CA GLU A 16 16.30 12.37 -3.07
C GLU A 16 15.78 13.75 -3.51
N LYS A 17 15.91 14.78 -2.66
CA LYS A 17 15.28 16.10 -2.90
C LYS A 17 15.61 16.72 -4.25
N PHE A 18 16.83 16.53 -4.76
CA PHE A 18 17.24 17.10 -6.05
C PHE A 18 16.54 16.46 -7.24
N ASN A 19 16.11 15.20 -7.10
CA ASN A 19 15.34 14.50 -8.12
C ASN A 19 13.84 14.72 -7.95
N LEU A 20 13.36 14.79 -6.71
CA LEU A 20 11.94 14.89 -6.39
C LEU A 20 11.39 16.31 -6.56
N LEU A 21 12.14 17.32 -6.13
CA LEU A 21 11.67 18.71 -6.11
C LEU A 21 11.27 19.24 -7.50
N PRO A 22 12.04 19.02 -8.57
CA PRO A 22 11.64 19.41 -9.92
C PRO A 22 10.34 18.76 -10.39
N LEU A 23 10.12 17.49 -10.01
CA LEU A 23 8.89 16.76 -10.37
C LEU A 23 7.68 17.32 -9.63
N ILE A 24 7.85 17.63 -8.33
CA ILE A 24 6.80 18.25 -7.52
C ILE A 24 6.42 19.62 -8.10
N ILE A 25 7.40 20.47 -8.40
CA ILE A 25 7.17 21.80 -8.99
C ILE A 25 6.43 21.67 -10.32
N LYS A 26 6.90 20.80 -11.21
CA LYS A 26 6.25 20.56 -12.50
C LYS A 26 4.80 20.12 -12.35
N THR A 27 4.51 19.25 -11.38
CA THR A 27 3.13 18.78 -11.11
C THR A 27 2.27 19.94 -10.59
N LEU A 28 2.81 20.77 -9.68
CA LEU A 28 2.07 21.93 -9.16
C LEU A 28 1.80 22.97 -10.25
N GLU A 29 2.76 23.25 -11.11
CA GLU A 29 2.62 24.18 -12.23
C GLU A 29 1.62 23.71 -13.30
N SER A 30 1.49 22.38 -13.47
CA SER A 30 0.52 21.81 -14.43
C SER A 30 -0.92 21.98 -14.00
N GLY A 31 -1.20 22.10 -12.68
CA GLY A 31 -2.56 22.08 -12.14
C GLY A 31 -3.26 20.73 -12.22
N GLU A 32 -2.62 19.68 -12.75
CA GLU A 32 -3.17 18.34 -12.91
C GLU A 32 -2.91 17.49 -11.66
N TYR A 33 -3.70 17.70 -10.59
CA TYR A 33 -3.51 17.00 -9.31
C TYR A 33 -4.33 15.71 -9.19
N ILE A 34 -5.38 15.57 -9.97
CA ILE A 34 -6.32 14.43 -9.88
C ILE A 34 -6.42 13.75 -11.25
N GLY A 35 -6.30 12.42 -11.27
CA GLY A 35 -6.45 11.64 -12.51
C GLY A 35 -5.39 11.97 -13.58
N SER A 36 -4.19 12.37 -13.15
CA SER A 36 -3.14 12.79 -14.07
C SER A 36 -2.53 11.59 -14.82
N LYS A 37 -1.98 11.86 -16.01
CA LYS A 37 -1.19 10.89 -16.79
C LYS A 37 -0.04 10.26 -15.99
N THR A 38 0.41 10.92 -14.92
CA THR A 38 1.45 10.40 -14.03
C THR A 38 0.99 9.14 -13.28
N ILE A 39 -0.30 9.07 -12.92
CA ILE A 39 -0.89 7.87 -12.29
C ILE A 39 -0.90 6.72 -13.29
N ASP A 40 -1.34 6.95 -14.53
CA ASP A 40 -1.37 5.92 -15.58
C ASP A 40 0.03 5.34 -15.84
N ILE A 41 1.06 6.22 -15.85
CA ILE A 41 2.46 5.81 -16.01
C ILE A 41 2.92 4.97 -14.82
N LEU A 42 2.58 5.37 -13.59
CA LEU A 42 2.91 4.62 -12.37
C LEU A 42 2.27 3.24 -12.38
N GLU A 43 0.97 3.15 -12.66
CA GLU A 43 0.24 1.88 -12.74
C GLU A 43 0.87 0.94 -13.78
N LYS A 44 1.20 1.45 -14.97
CA LYS A 44 1.87 0.67 -16.01
C LYS A 44 3.25 0.17 -15.56
N ASN A 45 4.04 1.03 -14.89
CA ASN A 45 5.36 0.67 -14.40
C ASN A 45 5.29 -0.39 -13.30
N ILE A 46 4.35 -0.25 -12.37
CA ILE A 46 4.13 -1.25 -11.29
C ILE A 46 3.63 -2.56 -11.87
N ALA A 47 2.69 -2.55 -12.81
CA ALA A 47 2.22 -3.75 -13.49
C ALA A 47 3.39 -4.49 -14.16
N ASN A 48 4.24 -3.78 -14.90
CA ASN A 48 5.43 -4.34 -15.54
C ASN A 48 6.43 -4.91 -14.52
N TYR A 49 6.69 -4.17 -13.43
CA TYR A 49 7.60 -4.59 -12.38
C TYR A 49 7.13 -5.86 -11.67
N CYS A 50 5.84 -5.96 -11.38
CA CYS A 50 5.22 -7.11 -10.73
C CYS A 50 4.92 -8.28 -11.69
N GLY A 51 5.08 -8.11 -12.99
CA GLY A 51 4.71 -9.11 -14.00
C GLY A 51 3.20 -9.36 -14.07
N THR A 52 2.39 -8.37 -13.70
CA THR A 52 0.92 -8.44 -13.76
C THR A 52 0.39 -7.72 -14.98
N ARG A 53 -0.83 -8.05 -15.39
CA ARG A 53 -1.47 -7.40 -16.54
C ARG A 53 -1.90 -5.96 -16.22
N PHE A 54 -2.27 -5.69 -14.98
CA PHE A 54 -2.73 -4.40 -14.52
C PHE A 54 -2.22 -4.11 -13.10
N ALA A 55 -2.09 -2.84 -12.78
CA ALA A 55 -1.98 -2.30 -11.44
C ALA A 55 -2.95 -1.12 -11.32
N VAL A 56 -3.51 -0.91 -10.16
CA VAL A 56 -4.46 0.19 -9.88
C VAL A 56 -4.02 0.91 -8.63
N CYS A 57 -3.83 2.21 -8.73
CA CYS A 57 -3.56 3.07 -7.59
C CYS A 57 -4.82 3.26 -6.75
N THR A 58 -4.67 3.17 -5.45
CA THR A 58 -5.73 3.41 -4.47
C THR A 58 -5.32 4.49 -3.49
N ASN A 59 -6.27 4.95 -2.70
CA ASN A 59 -6.06 6.00 -1.72
C ASN A 59 -5.10 5.59 -0.59
N SER A 60 -5.11 4.32 -0.23
CA SER A 60 -4.23 3.75 0.80
C SER A 60 -4.07 2.23 0.62
N GLY A 61 -3.05 1.65 1.27
CA GLY A 61 -2.92 0.19 1.34
C GLY A 61 -4.10 -0.49 2.04
N THR A 62 -4.72 0.18 3.01
CA THR A 62 -5.94 -0.28 3.67
C THR A 62 -7.11 -0.37 2.68
N ASP A 63 -7.28 0.65 1.84
CA ASP A 63 -8.31 0.63 0.80
C ASP A 63 -8.03 -0.45 -0.24
N SER A 64 -6.76 -0.65 -0.62
CA SER A 64 -6.36 -1.75 -1.51
C SER A 64 -6.78 -3.10 -0.97
N LEU A 65 -6.53 -3.37 0.32
CA LEU A 65 -6.92 -4.62 0.97
C LEU A 65 -8.44 -4.77 1.01
N THR A 66 -9.16 -3.71 1.37
CA THR A 66 -10.63 -3.72 1.41
C THR A 66 -11.21 -4.02 0.03
N LEU A 67 -10.73 -3.34 -1.00
CA LEU A 67 -11.18 -3.55 -2.39
C LEU A 67 -10.85 -4.96 -2.89
N ALA A 68 -9.66 -5.46 -2.58
CA ALA A 68 -9.27 -6.82 -2.96
C ALA A 68 -10.20 -7.88 -2.34
N LEU A 69 -10.46 -7.78 -1.04
CA LEU A 69 -11.37 -8.70 -0.35
C LEU A 69 -12.81 -8.59 -0.87
N PHE A 70 -13.27 -7.37 -1.12
CA PHE A 70 -14.59 -7.12 -1.72
C PHE A 70 -14.71 -7.77 -3.10
N LEU A 71 -13.72 -7.59 -3.97
CA LEU A 71 -13.69 -8.18 -5.32
C LEU A 71 -13.61 -9.71 -5.30
N LEU A 72 -13.00 -10.28 -4.26
CA LEU A 72 -13.00 -11.73 -4.01
C LEU A 72 -14.34 -12.25 -3.48
N GLY A 73 -15.30 -11.38 -3.25
CA GLY A 73 -16.64 -11.74 -2.79
C GLY A 73 -16.76 -11.92 -1.28
N VAL A 74 -15.76 -11.50 -0.49
CA VAL A 74 -15.81 -11.56 0.97
C VAL A 74 -16.94 -10.68 1.50
N LYS A 75 -17.78 -11.25 2.36
CA LYS A 75 -18.99 -10.62 2.89
C LYS A 75 -19.28 -11.03 4.33
N LYS A 76 -20.28 -10.42 4.91
CA LYS A 76 -20.75 -10.75 6.26
C LYS A 76 -21.03 -12.26 6.41
N GLY A 77 -20.44 -12.86 7.44
CA GLY A 77 -20.56 -14.26 7.77
C GLY A 77 -19.40 -15.13 7.28
N ASP A 78 -18.55 -14.62 6.40
CA ASP A 78 -17.33 -15.32 5.98
C ASP A 78 -16.25 -15.24 7.06
N GLU A 79 -15.33 -16.21 7.05
CA GLU A 79 -14.12 -16.20 7.87
C GLU A 79 -12.90 -16.03 6.96
N VAL A 80 -11.99 -15.13 7.35
CA VAL A 80 -10.76 -14.85 6.60
C VAL A 80 -9.56 -15.00 7.52
N ILE A 81 -8.63 -15.88 7.14
CA ILE A 81 -7.44 -16.17 7.92
C ILE A 81 -6.39 -15.09 7.69
N THR A 82 -5.80 -14.59 8.78
CA THR A 82 -4.69 -13.63 8.75
C THR A 82 -3.73 -13.87 9.91
N ALA A 83 -2.48 -13.39 9.78
CA ALA A 83 -1.49 -13.49 10.86
C ALA A 83 -1.70 -12.40 11.92
N PRO A 84 -1.54 -12.71 13.23
CA PRO A 84 -1.71 -11.73 14.30
C PRO A 84 -0.55 -10.72 14.39
N ASN A 85 0.64 -11.07 13.92
CA ASN A 85 1.85 -10.25 13.95
C ASN A 85 1.96 -9.27 12.77
N SER A 86 0.84 -8.87 12.17
CA SER A 86 0.76 -7.94 11.04
C SER A 86 0.23 -6.57 11.47
N PHE A 87 0.28 -5.61 10.54
CA PHE A 87 -0.36 -4.31 10.71
C PHE A 87 -1.88 -4.48 10.83
N ILE A 88 -2.50 -3.66 11.68
CA ILE A 88 -3.94 -3.76 12.01
C ILE A 88 -4.86 -3.78 10.77
N ALA A 89 -4.45 -3.17 9.65
CA ALA A 89 -5.24 -3.16 8.43
C ALA A 89 -5.58 -4.56 7.93
N SER A 90 -4.72 -5.57 8.16
CA SER A 90 -4.96 -6.96 7.75
C SER A 90 -6.24 -7.53 8.37
N ALA A 91 -6.50 -7.24 9.64
CA ALA A 91 -7.70 -7.70 10.34
C ALA A 91 -8.87 -6.69 10.21
N ALA A 92 -8.56 -5.39 10.24
CA ALA A 92 -9.57 -4.35 10.20
C ALA A 92 -10.38 -4.34 8.91
N THR A 93 -9.74 -4.58 7.76
CA THR A 93 -10.42 -4.63 6.45
C THR A 93 -11.39 -5.81 6.35
N ILE A 94 -11.03 -6.96 6.93
CA ILE A 94 -11.92 -8.12 7.03
C ILE A 94 -13.16 -7.76 7.86
N ALA A 95 -12.94 -7.18 9.04
CA ALA A 95 -14.04 -6.76 9.91
C ALA A 95 -14.90 -5.67 9.28
N HIS A 96 -14.31 -4.75 8.51
CA HIS A 96 -15.02 -3.69 7.79
C HIS A 96 -16.03 -4.24 6.78
N LEU A 97 -15.73 -5.35 6.14
CA LEU A 97 -16.66 -6.06 5.24
C LEU A 97 -17.70 -6.92 5.98
N GLY A 98 -17.69 -6.91 7.32
CA GLY A 98 -18.58 -7.71 8.14
C GLY A 98 -18.19 -9.19 8.24
N ALA A 99 -17.03 -9.56 7.72
CA ALA A 99 -16.44 -10.89 7.86
C ALA A 99 -15.70 -11.02 9.20
N LYS A 100 -15.38 -12.24 9.60
CA LYS A 100 -14.68 -12.52 10.85
C LYS A 100 -13.20 -12.78 10.57
N PRO A 101 -12.25 -11.99 11.11
CA PRO A 101 -10.84 -12.32 11.05
C PRO A 101 -10.54 -13.54 11.94
N VAL A 102 -9.88 -14.54 11.38
CA VAL A 102 -9.41 -15.73 12.07
C VAL A 102 -7.88 -15.67 12.12
N PHE A 103 -7.32 -15.63 13.30
CA PHE A 103 -5.88 -15.55 13.45
C PHE A 103 -5.23 -16.92 13.40
N ALA A 104 -4.24 -17.07 12.55
CA ALA A 104 -3.36 -18.23 12.50
C ALA A 104 -1.93 -17.78 12.79
N ASP A 105 -1.22 -18.56 13.57
CA ASP A 105 0.18 -18.28 13.89
C ASP A 105 1.08 -18.48 12.68
N VAL A 106 2.23 -17.83 12.69
CA VAL A 106 3.28 -18.00 11.67
C VAL A 106 4.20 -19.13 12.09
N LYS A 107 4.86 -19.77 11.13
CA LYS A 107 5.87 -20.78 11.42
C LYS A 107 7.13 -20.13 11.99
N ASP A 108 7.82 -20.82 12.88
CA ASP A 108 9.02 -20.33 13.56
C ASP A 108 10.17 -19.95 12.60
N ASP A 109 10.20 -20.53 11.41
CA ASP A 109 11.19 -20.30 10.36
C ASP A 109 10.82 -19.19 9.36
N GLN A 110 9.71 -18.50 9.58
CA GLN A 110 9.15 -17.48 8.66
C GLN A 110 8.96 -16.09 9.30
N LEU A 111 9.72 -15.80 10.36
CA LEU A 111 9.73 -14.49 11.04
C LEU A 111 10.67 -13.49 10.36
#